data_b832647d5131095ff9f3c11eed8ba0a9
#
_entry.id   b832647d5131095ff9f3c11eed8ba0a9
#
_cell.length_a   1.000
_cell.length_b   1.000
_cell.length_c   1.000
_cell.angle_alpha   90.00
_cell.angle_beta   90.00
_cell.angle_gamma   90.00
#
_symmetry.space_group_name_H-M   'P 1'
#
loop_
_entity.id
_entity.type
_entity.pdbx_description
1 polymer ?
#
loop_
_entity_poly.entity_id
_entity_poly.type
_entity_poly.pdbx_seq_one_letter_code
_entity_poly.pdbx_strand_id
1 'polypeptide(L)'
;MAASAGGRAGGSAGHSGGVQPEPITATPPPLPGRPVLRQSWRDLTFLHWRVEADVVTPLLPAGTRPDVHDGTSWVGLVPFRMVDAGAARGPGIPWLGSFPETNVRLYSVDEQGRRAVVFRTLEAARLPFVLGSRAALALPYTWARMRVTEVDGVVTYSSRRRWPGPRDATTRVVVRPGEPLAPGYALADFLTARWALHTRAFGRTLHLPNTHEPWPLRTAELLELDDHLLAACGLPGVATRPPDSVLFSRGVRTTFGTPADARAPRPGTGRATGA
;
A
#
# COMPACT_ATOMS: atom_id res chain seq x y z
N MET A 1 -48.96 9.07 -49.29
CA MET A 1 -48.94 10.29 -48.46
C MET A 1 -48.40 9.93 -47.08
N ALA A 2 -47.19 10.41 -46.80
CA ALA A 2 -46.78 11.21 -45.64
C ALA A 2 -46.83 10.48 -44.29
N ALA A 3 -45.90 10.51 -43.38
CA ALA A 3 -44.63 11.18 -43.11
C ALA A 3 -44.03 10.46 -41.89
N SER A 4 -42.77 10.18 -41.94
CA SER A 4 -41.67 10.68 -41.11
C SER A 4 -42.02 11.11 -39.69
N ALA A 5 -41.37 10.46 -38.69
CA ALA A 5 -40.84 11.15 -37.54
C ALA A 5 -39.73 10.28 -36.92
N GLY A 6 -38.51 10.73 -37.03
CA GLY A 6 -37.35 10.23 -36.35
C GLY A 6 -37.32 10.69 -34.91
N GLY A 7 -36.77 9.85 -34.06
CA GLY A 7 -36.45 10.13 -32.66
C GLY A 7 -35.05 9.63 -32.39
N ARG A 8 -34.03 10.49 -32.57
CA ARG A 8 -32.70 10.28 -32.04
C ARG A 8 -32.75 10.48 -30.54
N ALA A 9 -32.49 9.46 -29.78
CA ALA A 9 -32.09 9.58 -28.40
C ALA A 9 -30.59 9.20 -28.31
N GLY A 10 -29.72 10.18 -28.51
CA GLY A 10 -28.32 10.10 -28.18
C GLY A 10 -28.15 10.19 -26.68
N GLY A 11 -28.01 9.05 -26.02
CA GLY A 11 -27.55 8.97 -24.64
C GLY A 11 -26.06 9.30 -24.60
N SER A 12 -25.71 10.57 -24.38
CA SER A 12 -24.38 11.00 -23.98
C SER A 12 -24.06 10.38 -22.62
N ALA A 13 -23.30 9.30 -22.59
CA ALA A 13 -22.65 8.83 -21.38
C ALA A 13 -21.67 9.92 -20.95
N GLY A 14 -22.06 10.66 -19.91
CA GLY A 14 -21.20 11.68 -19.30
C GLY A 14 -19.94 11.04 -18.79
N HIS A 15 -18.83 11.21 -19.51
CA HIS A 15 -17.51 11.01 -18.96
C HIS A 15 -17.32 12.06 -17.87
N SER A 16 -17.43 11.62 -16.60
CA SER A 16 -16.95 12.42 -15.48
C SER A 16 -15.45 12.62 -15.69
N GLY A 17 -15.05 13.85 -16.03
CA GLY A 17 -13.67 14.23 -16.34
C GLY A 17 -12.73 14.18 -15.13
N GLY A 18 -12.57 12.99 -14.53
CA GLY A 18 -11.60 12.74 -13.47
C GLY A 18 -10.18 12.78 -14.03
N VAL A 19 -9.26 13.38 -13.29
CA VAL A 19 -7.84 13.40 -13.64
C VAL A 19 -7.34 11.97 -13.85
N GLN A 20 -6.63 11.73 -14.96
CA GLN A 20 -6.05 10.42 -15.27
C GLN A 20 -4.98 10.07 -14.23
N PRO A 21 -4.92 8.80 -13.76
CA PRO A 21 -3.86 8.34 -12.89
C PRO A 21 -2.49 8.44 -13.57
N GLU A 22 -1.47 8.77 -12.80
CA GLU A 22 -0.10 8.73 -13.29
C GLU A 22 0.29 7.33 -13.78
N PRO A 23 1.22 7.21 -14.74
CA PRO A 23 1.70 5.91 -15.20
C PRO A 23 2.26 5.06 -14.06
N ILE A 24 2.10 3.75 -14.16
CA ILE A 24 2.80 2.79 -13.30
C ILE A 24 4.23 2.67 -13.83
N THR A 25 5.21 2.87 -12.96
CA THR A 25 6.62 2.75 -13.31
C THR A 25 7.31 1.82 -12.32
N ALA A 26 8.04 0.82 -12.80
CA ALA A 26 8.84 -0.06 -11.94
C ALA A 26 10.02 0.70 -11.30
N THR A 27 10.46 1.78 -11.93
CA THR A 27 11.52 2.66 -11.42
C THR A 27 10.91 3.84 -10.68
N PRO A 28 11.40 4.19 -9.47
CA PRO A 28 10.87 5.30 -8.70
C PRO A 28 11.09 6.64 -9.40
N PRO A 29 10.12 7.55 -9.32
CA PRO A 29 10.36 8.95 -9.67
C PRO A 29 11.33 9.58 -8.66
N PRO A 30 11.98 10.71 -9.00
CA PRO A 30 12.76 11.47 -8.04
C PRO A 30 11.95 11.77 -6.77
N LEU A 31 12.55 11.56 -5.61
CA LEU A 31 11.88 11.83 -4.33
C LEU A 31 11.62 13.34 -4.19
N PRO A 32 10.37 13.79 -4.13
CA PRO A 32 10.08 15.20 -3.93
C PRO A 32 10.43 15.62 -2.49
N GLY A 33 11.04 16.79 -2.36
CA GLY A 33 11.38 17.38 -1.05
C GLY A 33 12.60 16.75 -0.38
N ARG A 34 12.68 16.93 0.95
CA ARG A 34 13.82 16.43 1.73
C ARG A 34 13.54 15.02 2.26
N PRO A 35 14.56 14.13 2.24
CA PRO A 35 14.46 12.85 2.95
C PRO A 35 14.30 13.09 4.45
N VAL A 36 13.30 12.44 5.07
CA VAL A 36 12.99 12.57 6.50
C VAL A 36 13.19 11.28 7.28
N LEU A 37 12.89 10.14 6.66
CA LEU A 37 12.97 8.82 7.28
C LEU A 37 13.60 7.84 6.31
N ARG A 38 14.41 6.92 6.82
CA ARG A 38 14.89 5.75 6.08
C ARG A 38 14.61 4.48 6.85
N GLN A 39 14.42 3.40 6.11
CA GLN A 39 14.21 2.07 6.68
C GLN A 39 14.49 1.01 5.61
N SER A 40 14.75 -0.20 6.03
CA SER A 40 14.84 -1.35 5.13
C SER A 40 13.67 -2.27 5.39
N TRP A 41 13.06 -2.77 4.35
CA TRP A 41 12.06 -3.81 4.40
C TRP A 41 12.72 -5.11 3.96
N ARG A 42 12.55 -6.18 4.73
CA ARG A 42 13.19 -7.47 4.50
C ARG A 42 12.18 -8.60 4.57
N ASP A 43 12.40 -9.62 3.76
CA ASP A 43 11.60 -10.84 3.71
C ASP A 43 10.10 -10.53 3.62
N LEU A 44 9.70 -9.81 2.54
CA LEU A 44 8.31 -9.43 2.34
C LEU A 44 7.57 -10.49 1.57
N THR A 45 6.38 -10.83 2.05
CA THR A 45 5.38 -11.56 1.26
C THR A 45 4.26 -10.61 0.89
N PHE A 46 3.88 -10.61 -0.38
CA PHE A 46 2.79 -9.81 -0.91
C PHE A 46 1.64 -10.73 -1.28
N LEU A 47 0.59 -10.73 -0.49
CA LEU A 47 -0.66 -11.45 -0.77
C LEU A 47 -1.70 -10.44 -1.23
N HIS A 48 -2.32 -10.66 -2.40
CA HIS A 48 -3.29 -9.71 -2.94
C HIS A 48 -4.55 -10.40 -3.41
N TRP A 49 -5.67 -9.72 -3.17
CA TRP A 49 -7.00 -10.14 -3.64
C TRP A 49 -7.64 -9.02 -4.46
N ARG A 50 -8.35 -9.42 -5.49
CA ARG A 50 -9.27 -8.54 -6.22
C ARG A 50 -10.46 -8.22 -5.32
N VAL A 51 -10.87 -6.97 -5.32
CA VAL A 51 -12.06 -6.51 -4.59
C VAL A 51 -12.77 -5.45 -5.43
N GLU A 52 -14.09 -5.39 -5.30
CA GLU A 52 -14.87 -4.37 -5.98
C GLU A 52 -14.49 -2.97 -5.48
N ALA A 53 -14.47 -1.99 -6.40
CA ALA A 53 -14.11 -0.61 -6.06
C ALA A 53 -15.04 -0.01 -4.99
N ASP A 54 -16.32 -0.37 -5.03
CA ASP A 54 -17.34 0.11 -4.08
C ASP A 54 -17.07 -0.38 -2.65
N VAL A 55 -16.46 -1.56 -2.49
CA VAL A 55 -16.02 -2.07 -1.18
C VAL A 55 -14.85 -1.25 -0.63
N VAL A 56 -13.97 -0.78 -1.50
CA VAL A 56 -12.76 -0.03 -1.13
C VAL A 56 -13.07 1.45 -0.89
N THR A 57 -13.97 2.05 -1.66
CA THR A 57 -14.29 3.49 -1.63
C THR A 57 -14.52 4.04 -0.21
N PRO A 58 -15.39 3.46 0.65
CA PRO A 58 -15.63 4.00 1.99
C PRO A 58 -14.45 3.85 2.95
N LEU A 59 -13.43 3.07 2.57
CA LEU A 59 -12.24 2.80 3.37
C LEU A 59 -11.08 3.75 3.07
N LEU A 60 -11.21 4.57 2.04
CA LEU A 60 -10.18 5.51 1.60
C LEU A 60 -10.33 6.89 2.26
N PRO A 61 -9.24 7.65 2.40
CA PRO A 61 -9.31 9.02 2.87
C PRO A 61 -10.00 9.94 1.85
N ALA A 62 -10.65 11.00 2.34
CA ALA A 62 -11.36 11.97 1.50
C ALA A 62 -10.43 12.58 0.43
N GLY A 63 -10.95 12.82 -0.77
CA GLY A 63 -10.18 13.33 -1.90
C GLY A 63 -9.34 12.26 -2.61
N THR A 64 -9.58 10.99 -2.29
CA THR A 64 -8.98 9.86 -3.03
C THR A 64 -10.06 8.90 -3.52
N ARG A 65 -9.76 8.16 -4.56
CA ARG A 65 -10.61 7.12 -5.13
C ARG A 65 -9.84 5.82 -5.28
N PRO A 66 -10.52 4.67 -5.41
CA PRO A 66 -9.86 3.40 -5.67
C PRO A 66 -8.98 3.48 -6.93
N ASP A 67 -7.77 2.95 -6.82
CA ASP A 67 -6.93 2.66 -7.96
C ASP A 67 -7.30 1.30 -8.54
N VAL A 68 -7.55 1.26 -9.83
CA VAL A 68 -8.11 0.10 -10.53
C VAL A 68 -7.10 -0.43 -11.54
N HIS A 69 -6.99 -1.75 -11.63
CA HIS A 69 -6.24 -2.48 -12.64
C HIS A 69 -7.13 -3.57 -13.22
N ASP A 70 -7.28 -3.59 -14.54
CA ASP A 70 -8.16 -4.53 -15.26
C ASP A 70 -9.60 -4.55 -14.70
N GLY A 71 -10.16 -3.35 -14.45
CA GLY A 71 -11.56 -3.20 -14.02
C GLY A 71 -11.82 -3.48 -12.54
N THR A 72 -10.82 -3.85 -11.75
CA THR A 72 -10.99 -4.19 -10.33
C THR A 72 -10.02 -3.41 -9.42
N SER A 73 -10.40 -3.20 -8.17
CA SER A 73 -9.49 -2.73 -7.13
C SER A 73 -8.83 -3.90 -6.40
N TRP A 74 -7.94 -3.59 -5.48
CA TRP A 74 -7.10 -4.59 -4.83
C TRP A 74 -6.93 -4.32 -3.35
N VAL A 75 -6.77 -5.38 -2.56
CA VAL A 75 -6.29 -5.33 -1.18
C VAL A 75 -5.04 -6.17 -1.04
N GLY A 76 -4.08 -5.68 -0.26
CA GLY A 76 -2.85 -6.39 0.05
C GLY A 76 -2.70 -6.69 1.54
N LEU A 77 -2.30 -7.92 1.86
CA LEU A 77 -1.78 -8.32 3.17
C LEU A 77 -0.28 -8.55 3.00
N VAL A 78 0.53 -7.75 3.71
CA VAL A 78 1.99 -7.73 3.49
C VAL A 78 2.73 -7.84 4.81
N PRO A 79 3.08 -9.07 5.24
CA PRO A 79 3.98 -9.31 6.35
C PRO A 79 5.45 -9.18 5.93
N PHE A 80 6.29 -8.63 6.80
CA PHE A 80 7.72 -8.43 6.58
C PHE A 80 8.51 -8.14 7.86
N ARG A 81 9.82 -7.90 7.71
CA ARG A 81 10.70 -7.37 8.75
C ARG A 81 11.04 -5.92 8.44
N MET A 82 10.72 -5.01 9.34
CA MET A 82 11.30 -3.68 9.39
C MET A 82 12.72 -3.79 9.94
N VAL A 83 13.69 -3.13 9.31
CA VAL A 83 15.09 -3.12 9.74
C VAL A 83 15.65 -1.69 9.64
N ASP A 84 16.38 -1.29 10.66
CA ASP A 84 17.13 -0.01 10.71
C ASP A 84 16.28 1.24 10.41
N ALA A 85 15.02 1.26 10.86
CA ALA A 85 14.21 2.47 10.77
C ALA A 85 14.83 3.59 11.62
N GLY A 86 14.94 4.79 11.02
CA GLY A 86 15.53 5.95 11.66
C GLY A 86 15.48 7.20 10.81
N ALA A 87 16.03 8.32 11.31
CA ALA A 87 16.13 9.54 10.55
C ALA A 87 16.94 9.36 9.25
N ALA A 88 16.58 10.05 8.18
CA ALA A 88 17.16 9.83 6.85
C ALA A 88 18.70 9.99 6.80
N ARG A 89 19.26 10.86 7.65
CA ARG A 89 20.70 11.13 7.73
C ARG A 89 21.38 10.56 8.99
N GLY A 90 20.70 9.65 9.71
CA GLY A 90 21.21 9.04 10.93
C GLY A 90 21.32 7.53 10.84
N PRO A 91 21.88 6.86 11.86
CA PRO A 91 21.79 5.41 11.97
C PRO A 91 20.34 4.99 12.22
N GLY A 92 20.02 3.71 11.97
CA GLY A 92 18.79 3.12 12.47
C GLY A 92 18.74 3.20 14.00
N ILE A 93 17.53 3.28 14.55
CA ILE A 93 17.37 3.31 16.01
C ILE A 93 17.53 1.87 16.53
N PRO A 94 18.59 1.57 17.30
CA PRO A 94 18.84 0.23 17.80
C PRO A 94 17.60 -0.35 18.48
N TRP A 95 17.31 -1.64 18.26
CA TRP A 95 16.17 -2.38 18.79
C TRP A 95 14.79 -1.81 18.41
N LEU A 96 14.59 -0.48 18.51
CA LEU A 96 13.31 0.18 18.22
C LEU A 96 13.03 0.24 16.71
N GLY A 97 14.07 0.37 15.90
CA GLY A 97 13.95 0.44 14.43
C GLY A 97 13.93 -0.91 13.72
N SER A 98 13.98 -2.04 14.46
CA SER A 98 13.98 -3.38 13.86
C SER A 98 12.97 -4.30 14.53
N PHE A 99 11.96 -4.73 13.75
CA PHE A 99 10.85 -5.53 14.26
C PHE A 99 10.04 -6.15 13.11
N PRO A 100 9.28 -7.22 13.37
CA PRO A 100 8.25 -7.70 12.46
C PRO A 100 7.11 -6.69 12.29
N GLU A 101 6.64 -6.55 11.05
CA GLU A 101 5.47 -5.74 10.70
C GLU A 101 4.54 -6.53 9.76
N THR A 102 3.24 -6.27 9.86
CA THR A 102 2.26 -6.75 8.87
C THR A 102 1.31 -5.61 8.57
N ASN A 103 1.18 -5.24 7.30
CA ASN A 103 0.21 -4.24 6.91
C ASN A 103 -0.92 -4.80 6.06
N VAL A 104 -2.10 -4.19 6.21
CA VAL A 104 -3.22 -4.31 5.28
C VAL A 104 -3.27 -3.00 4.51
N ARG A 105 -3.18 -3.07 3.18
CA ARG A 105 -3.14 -1.90 2.32
C ARG A 105 -4.16 -1.95 1.21
N LEU A 106 -4.64 -0.78 0.84
CA LEU A 106 -5.48 -0.50 -0.32
C LEU A 106 -4.71 0.36 -1.30
N TYR A 107 -5.24 0.50 -2.49
CA TYR A 107 -4.64 1.26 -3.59
C TYR A 107 -5.53 2.44 -3.93
N SER A 108 -4.96 3.64 -4.02
CA SER A 108 -5.70 4.87 -4.22
C SER A 108 -5.04 5.82 -5.22
N VAL A 109 -5.89 6.67 -5.80
CA VAL A 109 -5.49 7.80 -6.64
C VAL A 109 -6.12 9.06 -6.07
N ASP A 110 -5.36 10.12 -5.90
CA ASP A 110 -5.86 11.42 -5.44
C ASP A 110 -6.39 12.31 -6.59
N GLU A 111 -6.89 13.49 -6.23
CA GLU A 111 -7.42 14.48 -7.17
C GLU A 111 -6.37 15.03 -8.15
N GLN A 112 -5.08 14.80 -7.86
CA GLN A 112 -3.95 15.17 -8.74
C GLN A 112 -3.50 14.01 -9.63
N GLY A 113 -4.18 12.85 -9.58
CA GLY A 113 -3.82 11.64 -10.31
C GLY A 113 -2.65 10.87 -9.71
N ARG A 114 -2.16 11.22 -8.52
CA ARG A 114 -1.04 10.52 -7.86
C ARG A 114 -1.49 9.20 -7.29
N ARG A 115 -0.75 8.16 -7.60
CA ARG A 115 -0.99 6.80 -7.09
C ARG A 115 -0.31 6.61 -5.74
N ALA A 116 -1.02 6.02 -4.78
CA ALA A 116 -0.46 5.70 -3.47
C ALA A 116 -1.13 4.49 -2.84
N VAL A 117 -0.52 3.94 -1.80
CA VAL A 117 -1.18 2.97 -0.92
C VAL A 117 -1.89 3.71 0.23
N VAL A 118 -2.93 3.09 0.75
CA VAL A 118 -3.61 3.50 1.99
C VAL A 118 -3.52 2.34 2.96
N PHE A 119 -2.92 2.56 4.12
CA PHE A 119 -2.88 1.52 5.15
C PHE A 119 -4.17 1.51 5.95
N ARG A 120 -4.76 0.31 6.09
CA ARG A 120 -5.88 0.05 7.00
C ARG A 120 -5.39 -0.28 8.39
N THR A 121 -4.23 -0.94 8.47
CA THR A 121 -3.48 -1.19 9.70
C THR A 121 -2.01 -1.43 9.38
N LEU A 122 -1.18 -1.18 10.37
CA LEU A 122 0.25 -1.49 10.40
C LEU A 122 0.51 -2.17 11.75
N GLU A 123 0.39 -3.51 11.78
CA GLU A 123 0.71 -4.30 12.97
C GLU A 123 2.22 -4.27 13.19
N ALA A 124 2.68 -3.81 14.36
CA ALA A 124 4.10 -3.69 14.66
C ALA A 124 4.42 -4.22 16.07
N ALA A 125 5.58 -4.86 16.21
CA ALA A 125 5.97 -5.49 17.47
C ALA A 125 6.57 -4.52 18.51
N ARG A 126 6.74 -3.24 18.21
CA ARG A 126 7.37 -2.24 19.09
C ARG A 126 6.37 -1.15 19.50
N LEU A 127 5.86 -1.23 20.73
CA LEU A 127 4.89 -0.24 21.24
C LEU A 127 5.39 1.22 21.17
N PRO A 128 6.64 1.56 21.56
CA PRO A 128 7.08 2.95 21.44
C PRO A 128 7.09 3.46 19.99
N PHE A 129 7.44 2.62 19.02
CA PHE A 129 7.38 2.95 17.59
C PHE A 129 5.92 3.19 17.15
N VAL A 130 4.99 2.34 17.58
CA VAL A 130 3.55 2.50 17.32
C VAL A 130 3.05 3.84 17.84
N LEU A 131 3.36 4.20 19.08
CA LEU A 131 2.91 5.45 19.68
C LEU A 131 3.49 6.68 18.95
N GLY A 132 4.79 6.66 18.66
CA GLY A 132 5.46 7.74 17.93
C GLY A 132 4.90 7.94 16.52
N SER A 133 4.68 6.86 15.77
CA SER A 133 4.16 6.93 14.40
C SER A 133 2.70 7.40 14.35
N ARG A 134 1.88 7.00 15.32
CA ARG A 134 0.51 7.50 15.46
C ARG A 134 0.47 8.99 15.78
N ALA A 135 1.33 9.44 16.69
CA ALA A 135 1.39 10.86 17.09
C ALA A 135 1.93 11.75 15.97
N ALA A 136 2.95 11.33 15.25
CA ALA A 136 3.62 12.13 14.23
C ALA A 136 2.85 12.26 12.92
N LEU A 137 2.24 11.19 12.44
CA LEU A 137 1.65 11.11 11.09
C LEU A 137 0.23 10.54 11.06
N ALA A 138 -0.37 10.27 12.23
CA ALA A 138 -1.67 9.62 12.37
C ALA A 138 -1.78 8.30 11.58
N LEU A 139 -0.65 7.62 11.35
CA LEU A 139 -0.64 6.32 10.69
C LEU A 139 -1.34 5.27 11.56
N PRO A 140 -2.13 4.35 10.98
CA PRO A 140 -2.93 3.38 11.72
C PRO A 140 -2.08 2.22 12.26
N TYR A 141 -0.97 2.56 12.92
CA TYR A 141 -0.13 1.57 13.60
C TYR A 141 -0.87 0.92 14.76
N THR A 142 -0.72 -0.37 14.91
CA THR A 142 -1.24 -1.17 16.02
C THR A 142 -0.12 -2.00 16.63
N TRP A 143 -0.12 -2.10 17.96
CA TRP A 143 0.81 -2.95 18.66
C TRP A 143 0.34 -4.41 18.60
N ALA A 144 1.24 -5.30 18.18
CA ALA A 144 0.96 -6.72 18.07
C ALA A 144 2.09 -7.58 18.63
N ARG A 145 1.75 -8.78 19.08
CA ARG A 145 2.73 -9.84 19.31
C ARG A 145 3.01 -10.52 17.97
N MET A 146 4.26 -10.46 17.52
CA MET A 146 4.61 -10.91 16.19
C MET A 146 5.88 -11.77 16.20
N ARG A 147 5.96 -12.67 15.23
CA ARG A 147 7.15 -13.47 14.98
C ARG A 147 7.31 -13.70 13.48
N VAL A 148 8.56 -13.69 13.02
CA VAL A 148 8.94 -14.13 11.67
C VAL A 148 10.08 -15.14 11.84
N THR A 149 9.96 -16.29 11.19
CA THR A 149 11.00 -17.32 11.16
C THR A 149 11.19 -17.82 9.75
N GLU A 150 12.39 -18.27 9.45
CA GLU A 150 12.71 -18.97 8.20
C GLU A 150 13.39 -20.27 8.56
N VAL A 151 12.87 -21.40 8.07
CA VAL A 151 13.41 -22.73 8.26
C VAL A 151 13.30 -23.46 6.91
N ASP A 152 14.37 -24.04 6.43
CA ASP A 152 14.44 -24.81 5.19
C ASP A 152 13.84 -24.06 3.98
N GLY A 153 14.08 -22.74 3.90
CA GLY A 153 13.58 -21.88 2.83
C GLY A 153 12.08 -21.54 2.93
N VAL A 154 11.40 -21.96 3.99
CA VAL A 154 10.01 -21.63 4.26
C VAL A 154 9.95 -20.49 5.27
N VAL A 155 9.27 -19.41 4.90
CA VAL A 155 9.11 -18.23 5.76
C VAL A 155 7.72 -18.27 6.41
N THR A 156 7.71 -18.15 7.73
CA THR A 156 6.49 -18.10 8.54
C THR A 156 6.37 -16.76 9.23
N TYR A 157 5.23 -16.11 9.05
CA TYR A 157 4.85 -14.89 9.75
C TYR A 157 3.67 -15.16 10.66
N SER A 158 3.68 -14.57 11.85
CA SER A 158 2.53 -14.58 12.74
C SER A 158 2.37 -13.25 13.45
N SER A 159 1.11 -12.81 13.57
CA SER A 159 0.73 -11.60 14.28
C SER A 159 -0.53 -11.82 15.10
N ARG A 160 -0.57 -11.23 16.28
CA ARG A 160 -1.76 -11.13 17.14
C ARG A 160 -1.84 -9.75 17.75
N ARG A 161 -2.86 -8.99 17.38
CA ARG A 161 -3.08 -7.63 17.87
C ARG A 161 -3.20 -7.57 19.39
N ARG A 162 -2.59 -6.53 19.95
CA ARG A 162 -2.66 -6.18 21.37
C ARG A 162 -3.43 -4.91 21.62
N TRP A 163 -3.18 -3.85 20.83
CA TRP A 163 -3.79 -2.53 20.99
C TRP A 163 -3.49 -1.61 19.78
N PRO A 164 -4.41 -0.70 19.38
CA PRO A 164 -5.83 -0.68 19.71
C PRO A 164 -6.64 -1.67 18.89
N GLY A 165 -7.89 -1.88 19.28
CA GLY A 165 -8.86 -2.67 18.53
C GLY A 165 -8.97 -4.12 18.99
N PRO A 166 -9.63 -4.97 18.19
CA PRO A 166 -9.97 -6.33 18.60
C PRO A 166 -8.69 -7.18 18.76
N ARG A 167 -8.61 -7.93 19.88
CA ARG A 167 -7.46 -8.78 20.22
C ARG A 167 -7.46 -10.14 19.52
N ASP A 168 -8.53 -10.46 18.83
CA ASP A 168 -8.70 -11.63 17.96
C ASP A 168 -8.26 -11.38 16.53
N ALA A 169 -7.89 -10.14 16.18
CA ALA A 169 -7.24 -9.85 14.91
C ALA A 169 -5.87 -10.54 14.86
N THR A 170 -5.85 -11.71 14.24
CA THR A 170 -4.68 -12.57 14.08
C THR A 170 -4.39 -12.79 12.60
N THR A 171 -3.14 -13.06 12.29
CA THR A 171 -2.76 -13.58 10.97
C THR A 171 -1.58 -14.53 11.11
N ARG A 172 -1.62 -15.61 10.33
CA ARG A 172 -0.51 -16.54 10.12
C ARG A 172 -0.38 -16.79 8.62
N VAL A 173 0.82 -16.55 8.11
CA VAL A 173 1.17 -16.74 6.70
C VAL A 173 2.40 -17.63 6.63
N VAL A 174 2.36 -18.69 5.84
CA VAL A 174 3.49 -19.57 5.57
C VAL A 174 3.71 -19.64 4.07
N VAL A 175 4.90 -19.26 3.62
CA VAL A 175 5.23 -19.23 2.19
C VAL A 175 6.58 -19.86 1.91
N ARG A 176 6.71 -20.43 0.71
CA ARG A 176 7.98 -20.84 0.12
C ARG A 176 8.30 -19.89 -1.04
N PRO A 177 9.35 -19.05 -0.94
CA PRO A 177 9.84 -18.26 -2.06
C PRO A 177 10.25 -19.16 -3.24
N GLY A 178 9.80 -18.80 -4.42
CA GLY A 178 10.10 -19.49 -5.68
C GLY A 178 11.16 -18.79 -6.51
N GLU A 179 11.04 -18.86 -7.84
CA GLU A 179 12.00 -18.31 -8.78
C GLU A 179 11.87 -16.76 -8.92
N PRO A 180 12.95 -16.08 -9.33
CA PRO A 180 12.88 -14.68 -9.68
C PRO A 180 11.79 -14.40 -10.71
N LEU A 181 11.01 -13.34 -10.49
CA LEU A 181 9.99 -12.89 -11.44
C LEU A 181 10.66 -12.06 -12.54
N ALA A 182 10.34 -12.36 -13.79
CA ALA A 182 10.83 -11.56 -14.92
C ALA A 182 10.30 -10.11 -14.82
N PRO A 183 11.11 -9.10 -15.18
CA PRO A 183 10.67 -7.71 -15.27
C PRO A 183 9.50 -7.51 -16.24
N GLY A 184 8.66 -6.48 -15.99
CA GLY A 184 7.58 -6.11 -16.90
C GLY A 184 6.27 -6.89 -16.71
N TYR A 185 6.12 -7.59 -15.59
CA TYR A 185 4.83 -8.18 -15.23
C TYR A 185 3.89 -7.10 -14.67
N ALA A 186 3.01 -6.59 -15.53
CA ALA A 186 2.20 -5.39 -15.28
C ALA A 186 1.42 -5.42 -13.96
N LEU A 187 0.83 -6.56 -13.60
CA LEU A 187 0.12 -6.71 -12.34
C LEU A 187 1.07 -6.60 -11.12
N ALA A 188 2.26 -7.21 -11.19
CA ALA A 188 3.23 -7.10 -10.10
C ALA A 188 3.70 -5.65 -9.92
N ASP A 189 3.96 -4.93 -11.01
CA ASP A 189 4.32 -3.52 -10.97
C ASP A 189 3.15 -2.68 -10.39
N PHE A 190 1.91 -2.92 -10.82
CA PHE A 190 0.74 -2.27 -10.25
C PHE A 190 0.64 -2.49 -8.75
N LEU A 191 0.85 -3.72 -8.28
CA LEU A 191 0.69 -4.09 -6.88
C LEU A 191 1.86 -3.63 -6.00
N THR A 192 3.09 -3.56 -6.51
CA THR A 192 4.30 -3.37 -5.68
C THR A 192 5.04 -2.06 -5.93
N ALA A 193 5.03 -1.51 -7.15
CA ALA A 193 5.71 -0.26 -7.49
C ALA A 193 4.86 0.94 -7.04
N ARG A 194 4.86 1.21 -5.74
CA ARG A 194 4.08 2.29 -5.10
C ARG A 194 4.99 3.27 -4.41
N TRP A 195 5.04 4.49 -4.94
CA TRP A 195 6.01 5.51 -4.58
C TRP A 195 5.48 6.53 -3.56
N ALA A 196 4.32 6.23 -2.97
CA ALA A 196 3.74 7.05 -1.92
C ALA A 196 2.70 6.28 -1.09
N LEU A 197 2.33 6.89 0.03
CA LEU A 197 1.12 6.54 0.76
C LEU A 197 0.22 7.76 0.95
N HIS A 198 -1.10 7.53 0.98
CA HIS A 198 -2.08 8.51 1.43
C HIS A 198 -2.50 8.18 2.86
N THR A 199 -2.56 9.20 3.72
CA THR A 199 -3.04 9.05 5.10
C THR A 199 -3.88 10.24 5.49
N ARG A 200 -4.86 10.03 6.39
CA ARG A 200 -5.63 11.11 6.98
C ARG A 200 -4.98 11.55 8.29
N ALA A 201 -4.47 12.76 8.31
CA ALA A 201 -3.89 13.36 9.50
C ALA A 201 -4.34 14.81 9.64
N PHE A 202 -4.62 15.25 10.87
CA PHE A 202 -5.00 16.64 11.19
C PHE A 202 -6.14 17.21 10.33
N GLY A 203 -7.16 16.37 10.04
CA GLY A 203 -8.31 16.78 9.22
C GLY A 203 -8.06 16.83 7.70
N ARG A 204 -6.87 16.49 7.24
CA ARG A 204 -6.46 16.52 5.82
C ARG A 204 -6.00 15.15 5.35
N THR A 205 -6.07 14.93 4.04
CA THR A 205 -5.39 13.81 3.40
C THR A 205 -4.00 14.25 3.00
N LEU A 206 -3.00 13.54 3.51
CA LEU A 206 -1.59 13.78 3.21
C LEU A 206 -1.11 12.76 2.18
N HIS A 207 -0.25 13.22 1.28
CA HIS A 207 0.56 12.42 0.38
C HIS A 207 1.98 12.36 0.92
N LEU A 208 2.45 11.18 1.28
CA LEU A 208 3.79 10.94 1.80
C LEU A 208 4.59 10.15 0.77
N PRO A 209 5.49 10.80 0.02
CA PRO A 209 6.27 10.13 -1.01
C PRO A 209 7.35 9.24 -0.41
N ASN A 210 7.69 8.17 -1.13
CA ASN A 210 8.83 7.30 -0.83
C ASN A 210 9.57 6.93 -2.11
N THR A 211 10.80 6.45 -1.93
CA THR A 211 11.61 5.90 -3.01
C THR A 211 12.39 4.69 -2.50
N HIS A 212 12.58 3.71 -3.35
CA HIS A 212 13.42 2.53 -3.13
C HIS A 212 13.85 1.95 -4.48
N GLU A 213 14.82 1.07 -4.49
CA GLU A 213 15.20 0.33 -5.70
C GLU A 213 14.01 -0.49 -6.24
N PRO A 214 13.97 -0.82 -7.54
CA PRO A 214 13.00 -1.78 -8.06
C PRO A 214 12.98 -3.05 -7.23
N TRP A 215 11.80 -3.59 -6.97
CA TRP A 215 11.65 -4.78 -6.17
C TRP A 215 12.33 -5.99 -6.81
N PRO A 216 13.24 -6.70 -6.13
CA PRO A 216 13.72 -8.01 -6.56
C PRO A 216 12.62 -9.06 -6.27
N LEU A 217 11.57 -9.04 -7.08
CA LEU A 217 10.41 -9.91 -6.90
C LEU A 217 10.73 -11.35 -7.26
N ARG A 218 10.10 -12.25 -6.56
CA ARG A 218 10.07 -13.69 -6.81
C ARG A 218 8.62 -14.17 -6.79
N THR A 219 8.34 -15.26 -7.46
CA THR A 219 7.12 -16.04 -7.19
C THR A 219 7.15 -16.57 -5.77
N ALA A 220 6.00 -16.94 -5.22
CA ALA A 220 5.94 -17.65 -3.96
C ALA A 220 4.77 -18.62 -3.93
N GLU A 221 4.97 -19.76 -3.31
CA GLU A 221 3.93 -20.73 -2.98
C GLU A 221 3.35 -20.41 -1.60
N LEU A 222 2.04 -20.20 -1.51
CA LEU A 222 1.34 -20.05 -0.24
C LEU A 222 1.03 -21.44 0.31
N LEU A 223 1.67 -21.78 1.44
CA LEU A 223 1.50 -23.08 2.10
C LEU A 223 0.39 -23.06 3.16
N GLU A 224 0.22 -21.91 3.85
CA GLU A 224 -0.80 -21.73 4.87
C GLU A 224 -1.22 -20.26 4.95
N LEU A 225 -2.52 -20.02 5.10
CA LEU A 225 -3.09 -18.72 5.44
C LEU A 225 -4.21 -18.92 6.44
N ASP A 226 -4.04 -18.33 7.64
CA ASP A 226 -5.07 -18.17 8.65
C ASP A 226 -5.13 -16.69 9.01
N ASP A 227 -6.17 -15.97 8.53
CA ASP A 227 -6.25 -14.51 8.64
C ASP A 227 -7.61 -14.00 9.11
N HIS A 228 -7.58 -13.28 10.21
CA HIS A 228 -8.69 -12.50 10.75
C HIS A 228 -8.41 -10.98 10.69
N LEU A 229 -7.21 -10.60 10.22
CA LEU A 229 -6.79 -9.21 10.21
C LEU A 229 -7.49 -8.40 9.11
N LEU A 230 -7.72 -9.00 7.93
CA LEU A 230 -8.49 -8.37 6.85
C LEU A 230 -9.92 -8.03 7.29
N ALA A 231 -10.60 -8.97 7.94
CA ALA A 231 -11.94 -8.73 8.48
C ALA A 231 -11.95 -7.61 9.53
N ALA A 232 -10.97 -7.59 10.45
CA ALA A 232 -10.80 -6.52 11.44
C ALA A 232 -10.49 -5.14 10.82
N CYS A 233 -10.06 -5.11 9.55
CA CYS A 233 -9.79 -3.90 8.79
C CYS A 233 -10.98 -3.42 7.93
N GLY A 234 -12.16 -4.05 8.06
CA GLY A 234 -13.35 -3.71 7.27
C GLY A 234 -13.46 -4.45 5.94
N LEU A 235 -12.77 -5.59 5.81
CA LEU A 235 -12.73 -6.41 4.59
C LEU A 235 -13.12 -7.88 4.92
N PRO A 236 -14.34 -8.10 5.47
CA PRO A 236 -14.78 -9.44 5.82
C PRO A 236 -14.91 -10.32 4.58
N GLY A 237 -14.62 -11.62 4.72
CA GLY A 237 -14.75 -12.60 3.65
C GLY A 237 -13.63 -12.59 2.60
N VAL A 238 -12.74 -11.62 2.58
CA VAL A 238 -11.65 -11.55 1.58
C VAL A 238 -10.70 -12.73 1.73
N ALA A 239 -10.29 -13.07 2.94
CA ALA A 239 -9.37 -14.19 3.20
C ALA A 239 -10.03 -15.58 3.13
N THR A 240 -11.34 -15.69 2.87
CA THR A 240 -12.01 -16.99 2.72
C THR A 240 -11.70 -17.69 1.39
N ARG A 241 -11.08 -16.99 0.47
CA ARG A 241 -10.60 -17.49 -0.81
C ARG A 241 -9.09 -17.30 -0.94
N PRO A 242 -8.42 -18.11 -1.76
CA PRO A 242 -7.00 -17.90 -2.04
C PRO A 242 -6.72 -16.50 -2.60
N PRO A 243 -5.53 -15.93 -2.35
CA PRO A 243 -5.11 -14.68 -2.99
C PRO A 243 -4.95 -14.86 -4.51
N ASP A 244 -5.29 -13.81 -5.25
CA ASP A 244 -5.15 -13.76 -6.71
C ASP A 244 -3.66 -13.56 -7.13
N SER A 245 -2.83 -13.08 -6.21
CA SER A 245 -1.38 -12.90 -6.44
C SER A 245 -0.61 -13.16 -5.15
N VAL A 246 0.45 -13.96 -5.25
CA VAL A 246 1.40 -14.25 -4.17
C VAL A 246 2.81 -14.00 -4.70
N LEU A 247 3.49 -13.01 -4.11
CA LEU A 247 4.86 -12.65 -4.47
C LEU A 247 5.72 -12.55 -3.21
N PHE A 248 7.02 -12.69 -3.39
CA PHE A 248 8.02 -12.54 -2.34
C PHE A 248 9.15 -11.60 -2.77
N SER A 249 9.76 -10.92 -1.81
CA SER A 249 10.99 -10.17 -2.02
C SER A 249 11.91 -10.26 -0.80
N ARG A 250 13.21 -10.41 -1.03
CA ARG A 250 14.21 -10.29 0.04
C ARG A 250 14.33 -8.86 0.56
N GLY A 251 13.78 -7.89 -0.17
CA GLY A 251 13.57 -6.55 0.32
C GLY A 251 14.38 -5.47 -0.38
N VAL A 252 14.11 -4.25 0.06
CA VAL A 252 14.70 -3.00 -0.45
C VAL A 252 15.00 -2.05 0.71
N ARG A 253 15.82 -1.04 0.43
CA ARG A 253 15.97 0.12 1.32
C ARG A 253 15.06 1.24 0.84
N THR A 254 14.25 1.77 1.73
CA THR A 254 13.26 2.81 1.44
C THR A 254 13.60 4.11 2.15
N THR A 255 13.42 5.22 1.44
CA THR A 255 13.53 6.58 1.99
C THR A 255 12.19 7.29 1.77
N PHE A 256 11.70 7.95 2.81
CA PHE A 256 10.49 8.77 2.76
C PHE A 256 10.86 10.26 2.70
N GLY A 257 10.11 10.99 1.87
CA GLY A 257 10.20 12.44 1.76
C GLY A 257 9.26 13.16 2.73
N THR A 258 9.24 14.47 2.65
CA THR A 258 8.36 15.34 3.46
C THR A 258 6.91 15.12 3.04
N PRO A 259 5.97 14.94 4.00
CA PRO A 259 4.54 14.90 3.71
C PRO A 259 4.05 16.19 3.07
N ALA A 260 3.14 16.08 2.11
CA ALA A 260 2.45 17.21 1.48
C ALA A 260 0.94 17.00 1.55
N ASP A 261 0.16 18.10 1.48
CA ASP A 261 -1.30 18.00 1.33
C ASP A 261 -1.62 17.30 -0.02
N ALA A 262 -2.50 16.32 0.00
CA ALA A 262 -2.91 15.61 -1.21
C ALA A 262 -3.66 16.50 -2.22
N ARG A 263 -4.16 17.64 -1.79
CA ARG A 263 -4.78 18.65 -2.65
C ARG A 263 -3.78 19.68 -3.19
N ALA A 264 -2.57 19.74 -2.64
CA ALA A 264 -1.56 20.67 -3.12
C ALA A 264 -1.08 20.32 -4.53
N PRO A 265 -0.88 21.29 -5.42
CA PRO A 265 -0.31 21.07 -6.74
C PRO A 265 1.04 20.35 -6.67
N ARG A 266 1.38 19.59 -7.71
CA ARG A 266 2.71 18.95 -7.79
C ARG A 266 3.81 20.01 -7.80
N PRO A 267 4.89 19.82 -7.02
CA PRO A 267 6.08 20.65 -7.18
C PRO A 267 6.59 20.49 -8.64
N GLY A 268 6.71 21.57 -9.38
CA GLY A 268 7.26 21.56 -10.74
C GLY A 268 6.27 21.69 -11.89
N THR A 269 4.95 21.73 -11.66
CA THR A 269 3.96 22.07 -12.70
C THR A 269 3.69 23.57 -12.80
N GLY A 270 4.65 24.42 -12.38
CA GLY A 270 4.59 25.86 -12.65
C GLY A 270 4.43 26.09 -14.15
N ARG A 271 3.33 26.73 -14.54
CA ARG A 271 3.09 27.23 -15.90
C ARG A 271 4.36 27.93 -16.39
N ALA A 272 4.92 27.46 -17.49
CA ALA A 272 5.73 28.35 -18.33
C ALA A 272 4.79 29.48 -18.75
N THR A 273 4.85 30.60 -18.07
CA THR A 273 4.28 31.86 -18.52
C THR A 273 5.11 32.25 -19.74
N GLY A 274 4.54 32.04 -20.91
CA GLY A 274 5.08 32.55 -22.15
C GLY A 274 5.21 34.08 -22.07
N ALA A 275 6.38 34.52 -22.37
CA ALA A 275 6.66 35.89 -22.81
C ALA A 275 6.51 35.94 -24.34
#